data_82b70a361776b4216b5ce7861ebadab9
#
_entry.id   82b70a361776b4216b5ce7861ebadab9
#
_cell.length_a   1.000
_cell.length_b   1.000
_cell.length_c   1.000
_cell.angle_alpha   90.00
_cell.angle_beta   90.00
_cell.angle_gamma   90.00
#
_symmetry.space_group_name_H-M   'P 1'
#
loop_
_entity.id
_entity.type
_entity.pdbx_description
1 polymer ?
#
loop_
_entity_poly.entity_id
_entity_poly.type
_entity_poly.pdbx_seq_one_letter_code
_entity_poly.pdbx_strand_id
1 'polypeptide(L)'
;TEFNKKLSLAKNRMFSNYAFYFGATPHNAEDLKKLNDLEGCCGVKLFAGSSTGNLLVKDEKDIEKVISNSSKIVSIHSEDEDILNLRKKFIKKGDVSSHPVWRNEECAMSSTRRVVKIAERYSKKIHVLHVTTKEEVEFLSRYKGNVSFEITPQHLTISAPHCYKLLGSLAQMNPPIREKKHQDMLWKAVKDGIVDTIGS
;
A
#
# COMPACT_ATOMS: atom_id res chain seq x y z
N THR A 1 22.33 10.62 -7.94
CA THR A 1 20.87 10.50 -7.77
C THR A 1 20.50 10.48 -6.29
N GLU A 2 19.26 10.82 -5.94
CA GLU A 2 18.75 10.75 -4.56
C GLU A 2 18.80 9.31 -4.01
N PHE A 3 18.61 8.33 -4.88
CA PHE A 3 18.74 6.91 -4.53
C PHE A 3 20.15 6.57 -4.01
N ASN A 4 21.18 7.00 -4.72
CA ASN A 4 22.58 6.76 -4.31
C ASN A 4 22.94 7.48 -3.01
N LYS A 5 22.40 8.69 -2.79
CA LYS A 5 22.55 9.39 -1.51
C LYS A 5 21.96 8.57 -0.35
N LYS A 6 20.77 7.98 -0.55
CA LYS A 6 20.12 7.14 0.46
C LYS A 6 20.96 5.89 0.78
N LEU A 7 21.50 5.22 -0.21
CA LEU A 7 22.44 4.10 -0.02
C LEU A 7 23.69 4.53 0.77
N SER A 8 24.28 5.68 0.40
CA SER A 8 25.46 6.22 1.11
C SER A 8 25.14 6.57 2.57
N LEU A 9 23.95 7.10 2.87
CA LEU A 9 23.51 7.40 4.23
C LEU A 9 23.28 6.15 5.07
N ALA A 10 22.84 5.05 4.44
CA ALA A 10 22.62 3.78 5.12
C ALA A 10 23.93 3.02 5.41
N LYS A 11 24.95 3.21 4.57
CA LYS A 11 26.23 2.52 4.68
C LYS A 11 26.86 2.72 6.06
N ASN A 12 27.27 1.61 6.71
CA ASN A 12 27.84 1.57 8.06
C ASN A 12 26.90 2.05 9.19
N ARG A 13 25.58 2.14 8.93
CA ARG A 13 24.57 2.54 9.92
C ARG A 13 23.51 1.47 10.17
N MET A 14 23.36 0.52 9.23
CA MET A 14 22.37 -0.54 9.32
C MET A 14 22.98 -1.78 9.98
N PHE A 15 22.25 -2.38 10.91
CA PHE A 15 22.65 -3.62 11.59
C PHE A 15 22.24 -4.89 10.82
N SER A 16 21.42 -4.73 9.78
CA SER A 16 20.96 -5.81 8.91
C SER A 16 21.20 -5.47 7.45
N ASN A 17 20.99 -6.43 6.57
CA ASN A 17 20.91 -6.18 5.14
C ASN A 17 19.78 -5.18 4.85
N TYR A 18 20.00 -4.32 3.87
CA TYR A 18 19.03 -3.29 3.50
C TYR A 18 18.98 -3.08 1.99
N ALA A 19 17.84 -2.63 1.52
CA ALA A 19 17.61 -2.16 0.17
C ALA A 19 16.49 -1.12 0.20
N PHE A 20 16.35 -0.34 -0.88
CA PHE A 20 15.37 0.74 -0.95
C PHE A 20 14.42 0.56 -2.14
N TYR A 21 13.19 1.03 -1.97
CA TYR A 21 12.26 1.18 -3.06
C TYR A 21 12.56 2.42 -3.89
N PHE A 22 12.39 2.29 -5.20
CA PHE A 22 12.38 3.42 -6.12
C PHE A 22 10.96 3.99 -6.20
N GLY A 23 10.78 5.28 -5.88
CA GLY A 23 9.48 5.93 -5.92
C GLY A 23 9.01 6.18 -7.36
N ALA A 24 7.84 5.63 -7.72
CA ALA A 24 7.23 5.87 -9.02
C ALA A 24 6.48 7.20 -9.05
N THR A 25 6.54 7.85 -10.20
CA THR A 25 5.76 9.03 -10.58
C THR A 25 5.31 8.89 -12.04
N PRO A 26 4.32 9.67 -12.51
CA PRO A 26 3.97 9.70 -13.94
C PRO A 26 5.16 10.03 -14.86
N HIS A 27 6.12 10.80 -14.35
CA HIS A 27 7.25 11.34 -15.14
C HIS A 27 8.45 10.40 -15.25
N ASN A 28 8.61 9.44 -14.34
CA ASN A 28 9.74 8.51 -14.32
C ASN A 28 9.38 7.06 -14.69
N ALA A 29 8.17 6.83 -15.18
CA ALA A 29 7.69 5.48 -15.49
C ALA A 29 8.57 4.73 -16.53
N GLU A 30 9.18 5.45 -17.46
CA GLU A 30 10.08 4.86 -18.45
C GLU A 30 11.43 4.38 -17.86
N ASP A 31 11.91 5.03 -16.79
CA ASP A 31 13.16 4.66 -16.12
C ASP A 31 13.04 3.33 -15.36
N LEU A 32 11.79 2.91 -15.03
CA LEU A 32 11.53 1.70 -14.26
C LEU A 32 11.97 0.41 -14.99
N LYS A 33 12.14 0.48 -16.29
CA LYS A 33 12.65 -0.63 -17.13
C LYS A 33 14.10 -1.02 -16.79
N LYS A 34 14.88 -0.07 -16.26
CA LYS A 34 16.33 -0.23 -16.01
C LYS A 34 16.67 -0.53 -14.55
N LEU A 35 15.65 -0.73 -13.68
CA LEU A 35 15.91 -0.89 -12.24
C LEU A 35 16.58 -2.21 -11.86
N ASN A 36 16.63 -3.19 -12.75
CA ASN A 36 17.38 -4.43 -12.49
C ASN A 36 18.89 -4.16 -12.31
N ASP A 37 19.41 -3.15 -13.01
CA ASP A 37 20.82 -2.77 -12.96
C ASP A 37 21.13 -1.79 -11.81
N LEU A 38 20.11 -1.36 -11.06
CA LEU A 38 20.27 -0.44 -9.93
C LEU A 38 20.54 -1.24 -8.65
N GLU A 39 21.82 -1.27 -8.24
CA GLU A 39 22.24 -1.93 -7.01
C GLU A 39 21.51 -1.33 -5.79
N GLY A 40 21.09 -2.20 -4.85
CA GLY A 40 20.37 -1.80 -3.64
C GLY A 40 18.90 -1.41 -3.86
N CYS A 41 18.37 -1.58 -5.08
CA CYS A 41 16.95 -1.38 -5.36
C CYS A 41 16.18 -2.70 -5.21
N CYS A 42 15.26 -2.78 -4.24
CA CYS A 42 14.44 -3.99 -4.01
C CYS A 42 13.12 -3.99 -4.79
N GLY A 43 12.64 -2.85 -5.27
CA GLY A 43 11.37 -2.74 -5.95
C GLY A 43 10.96 -1.31 -6.25
N VAL A 44 9.76 -1.15 -6.74
CA VAL A 44 9.13 0.14 -7.03
C VAL A 44 8.05 0.42 -5.98
N LYS A 45 8.00 1.64 -5.44
CA LYS A 45 6.89 2.11 -4.59
C LYS A 45 5.94 2.97 -5.40
N LEU A 46 4.68 2.58 -5.43
CA LEU A 46 3.57 3.28 -6.08
C LEU A 46 2.55 3.74 -5.03
N PHE A 47 2.11 5.00 -5.10
CA PHE A 47 0.97 5.53 -4.35
C PHE A 47 -0.20 5.76 -5.30
N ALA A 48 -1.18 4.87 -5.30
CA ALA A 48 -2.40 5.01 -6.11
C ALA A 48 -3.42 5.96 -5.48
N GLY A 49 -3.31 6.23 -4.18
CA GLY A 49 -4.07 7.22 -3.43
C GLY A 49 -3.17 8.10 -2.56
N SER A 50 -3.68 9.26 -2.19
CA SER A 50 -2.97 10.23 -1.34
C SER A 50 -2.64 9.65 0.03
N SER A 51 -1.37 9.73 0.41
CA SER A 51 -0.89 9.41 1.75
C SER A 51 0.03 10.53 2.24
N THR A 52 1.31 10.26 2.42
CA THR A 52 2.32 11.25 2.79
C THR A 52 3.24 11.55 1.61
N GLY A 53 3.62 12.83 1.43
CA GLY A 53 4.50 13.25 0.34
C GLY A 53 3.75 13.55 -0.97
N ASN A 54 4.52 13.60 -2.07
CA ASN A 54 4.08 14.09 -3.39
C ASN A 54 4.24 13.06 -4.53
N LEU A 55 4.27 11.77 -4.20
CA LEU A 55 4.47 10.69 -5.19
C LEU A 55 3.14 10.06 -5.67
N LEU A 56 2.06 10.85 -5.72
CA LEU A 56 0.75 10.34 -6.15
C LEU A 56 0.73 10.02 -7.65
N VAL A 57 0.26 8.80 -7.98
CA VAL A 57 -0.04 8.33 -9.34
C VAL A 57 -1.48 7.84 -9.36
N LYS A 58 -2.44 8.72 -9.62
CA LYS A 58 -3.88 8.43 -9.51
C LYS A 58 -4.52 7.93 -10.79
N ASP A 59 -4.05 8.45 -11.94
CA ASP A 59 -4.65 8.18 -13.23
C ASP A 59 -4.36 6.73 -13.67
N GLU A 60 -5.38 6.01 -14.12
CA GLU A 60 -5.27 4.60 -14.51
C GLU A 60 -4.18 4.37 -15.55
N LYS A 61 -4.08 5.25 -16.55
CA LYS A 61 -3.04 5.18 -17.59
C LYS A 61 -1.63 5.30 -17.03
N ASP A 62 -1.43 6.13 -16.01
CA ASP A 62 -0.12 6.30 -15.38
C ASP A 62 0.20 5.12 -14.45
N ILE A 63 -0.77 4.61 -13.69
CA ILE A 63 -0.64 3.36 -12.93
C ILE A 63 -0.26 2.21 -13.87
N GLU A 64 -0.94 2.10 -15.02
CA GLU A 64 -0.66 1.10 -16.05
C GLU A 64 0.76 1.21 -16.60
N LYS A 65 1.24 2.42 -16.91
CA LYS A 65 2.63 2.65 -17.34
C LYS A 65 3.64 2.25 -16.27
N VAL A 66 3.39 2.58 -15.00
CA VAL A 66 4.28 2.22 -13.90
C VAL A 66 4.37 0.70 -13.77
N ILE A 67 3.23 0.02 -13.71
CA ILE A 67 3.20 -1.44 -13.54
C ILE A 67 3.80 -2.14 -14.76
N SER A 68 3.41 -1.77 -15.98
CA SER A 68 3.87 -2.42 -17.21
C SER A 68 5.36 -2.24 -17.47
N ASN A 69 5.90 -1.06 -17.15
CA ASN A 69 7.32 -0.75 -17.38
C ASN A 69 8.24 -1.26 -16.27
N SER A 70 7.72 -1.57 -15.09
CA SER A 70 8.60 -1.99 -14.00
C SER A 70 9.31 -3.32 -14.31
N SER A 71 10.64 -3.33 -14.16
CA SER A 71 11.47 -4.55 -14.20
C SER A 71 11.57 -5.24 -12.84
N LYS A 72 11.03 -4.63 -11.78
CA LYS A 72 11.00 -5.16 -10.41
C LYS A 72 9.56 -5.21 -9.88
N ILE A 73 9.35 -5.88 -8.74
CA ILE A 73 8.05 -5.89 -8.07
C ILE A 73 7.58 -4.47 -7.74
N VAL A 74 6.29 -4.20 -7.95
CA VAL A 74 5.68 -2.90 -7.60
C VAL A 74 4.89 -3.04 -6.31
N SER A 75 5.35 -2.38 -5.26
CA SER A 75 4.68 -2.31 -3.95
C SER A 75 3.76 -1.10 -3.90
N ILE A 76 2.48 -1.33 -3.65
CA ILE A 76 1.42 -0.37 -3.91
C ILE A 76 0.68 0.03 -2.64
N HIS A 77 0.68 1.34 -2.31
CA HIS A 77 -0.33 1.91 -1.42
C HIS A 77 -1.64 2.03 -2.21
N SER A 78 -2.58 1.15 -1.90
CA SER A 78 -3.76 0.91 -2.73
C SER A 78 -5.01 1.52 -2.12
N GLU A 79 -5.22 2.82 -2.38
CA GLU A 79 -6.47 3.53 -2.11
C GLU A 79 -6.87 4.34 -3.36
N ASP A 80 -8.16 4.44 -3.64
CA ASP A 80 -8.70 5.13 -4.82
C ASP A 80 -8.82 6.63 -4.54
N GLU A 81 -8.01 7.44 -5.24
CA GLU A 81 -7.94 8.88 -5.04
C GLU A 81 -9.25 9.60 -5.38
N ASP A 82 -9.98 9.13 -6.38
CA ASP A 82 -11.25 9.76 -6.76
C ASP A 82 -12.31 9.53 -5.69
N ILE A 83 -12.38 8.31 -5.14
CA ILE A 83 -13.26 8.00 -4.01
C ILE A 83 -12.82 8.80 -2.78
N LEU A 84 -11.53 8.89 -2.48
CA LEU A 84 -11.02 9.71 -1.37
C LEU A 84 -11.47 11.16 -1.52
N ASN A 85 -11.36 11.75 -2.72
CA ASN A 85 -11.77 13.12 -2.98
C ASN A 85 -13.27 13.33 -2.80
N LEU A 86 -14.11 12.43 -3.32
CA LEU A 86 -15.56 12.47 -3.14
C LEU A 86 -15.98 12.38 -1.65
N ARG A 87 -15.18 11.63 -0.87
CA ARG A 87 -15.47 11.38 0.55
C ARG A 87 -14.86 12.40 1.51
N LYS A 88 -14.07 13.38 1.05
CA LYS A 88 -13.53 14.47 1.88
C LYS A 88 -14.58 15.20 2.71
N LYS A 89 -15.83 15.23 2.24
CA LYS A 89 -16.99 15.81 2.97
C LYS A 89 -17.26 15.14 4.32
N PHE A 90 -16.77 13.93 4.56
CA PHE A 90 -16.93 13.22 5.82
C PHE A 90 -15.82 13.52 6.85
N ILE A 91 -14.80 14.29 6.46
CA ILE A 91 -13.75 14.72 7.40
C ILE A 91 -14.35 15.70 8.41
N LYS A 92 -14.21 15.35 9.69
CA LYS A 92 -14.56 16.25 10.79
C LYS A 92 -13.29 16.74 11.44
N LYS A 93 -13.01 18.04 11.30
CA LYS A 93 -11.80 18.65 11.89
C LYS A 93 -11.78 18.43 13.42
N GLY A 94 -10.67 17.90 13.93
CA GLY A 94 -10.50 17.59 15.35
C GLY A 94 -11.11 16.26 15.81
N ASP A 95 -11.84 15.54 14.94
CA ASP A 95 -12.41 14.23 15.24
C ASP A 95 -11.72 13.14 14.37
N VAL A 96 -10.72 12.49 14.96
CA VAL A 96 -9.96 11.43 14.30
C VAL A 96 -10.81 10.21 13.98
N SER A 97 -11.94 10.00 14.65
CA SER A 97 -12.86 8.89 14.37
C SER A 97 -13.53 9.01 12.99
N SER A 98 -13.52 10.21 12.39
CA SER A 98 -13.96 10.43 11.01
C SER A 98 -13.00 9.89 9.95
N HIS A 99 -11.75 9.54 10.33
CA HIS A 99 -10.72 9.09 9.41
C HIS A 99 -11.09 7.80 8.66
N PRO A 100 -11.51 6.71 9.31
CA PRO A 100 -11.98 5.50 8.62
C PRO A 100 -13.29 5.71 7.87
N VAL A 101 -14.11 6.71 8.25
CA VAL A 101 -15.32 7.05 7.49
C VAL A 101 -14.95 7.70 6.17
N TRP A 102 -13.98 8.60 6.16
CA TRP A 102 -13.48 9.23 4.94
C TRP A 102 -12.75 8.23 4.03
N ARG A 103 -11.75 7.54 4.57
CA ARG A 103 -10.96 6.51 3.88
C ARG A 103 -11.62 5.14 4.09
N ASN A 104 -12.79 4.93 3.51
CA ASN A 104 -13.57 3.72 3.76
C ASN A 104 -13.04 2.49 3.00
N GLU A 105 -13.69 1.37 3.22
CA GLU A 105 -13.31 0.08 2.64
C GLU A 105 -13.35 0.10 1.11
N GLU A 106 -14.29 0.84 0.53
CA GLU A 106 -14.42 0.95 -0.93
C GLU A 106 -13.24 1.68 -1.56
N CYS A 107 -12.63 2.66 -0.85
CA CYS A 107 -11.41 3.32 -1.32
C CYS A 107 -10.27 2.31 -1.52
N ALA A 108 -10.09 1.38 -0.59
CA ALA A 108 -9.07 0.34 -0.65
C ALA A 108 -9.43 -0.70 -1.72
N MET A 109 -10.65 -1.23 -1.68
CA MET A 109 -11.09 -2.32 -2.57
C MET A 109 -11.12 -1.92 -4.05
N SER A 110 -11.59 -0.70 -4.38
CA SER A 110 -11.63 -0.18 -5.76
C SER A 110 -10.22 -0.14 -6.36
N SER A 111 -9.28 0.44 -5.64
CA SER A 111 -7.87 0.52 -6.07
C SER A 111 -7.24 -0.86 -6.19
N THR A 112 -7.45 -1.74 -5.19
CA THR A 112 -6.87 -3.08 -5.18
C THR A 112 -7.35 -3.92 -6.38
N ARG A 113 -8.64 -3.87 -6.72
CA ARG A 113 -9.15 -4.52 -7.95
C ARG A 113 -8.50 -3.98 -9.22
N ARG A 114 -8.33 -2.66 -9.30
CA ARG A 114 -7.73 -1.98 -10.46
C ARG A 114 -6.29 -2.41 -10.66
N VAL A 115 -5.46 -2.34 -9.63
CA VAL A 115 -4.03 -2.66 -9.75
C VAL A 115 -3.78 -4.15 -10.00
N VAL A 116 -4.59 -5.05 -9.43
CA VAL A 116 -4.53 -6.49 -9.71
C VAL A 116 -4.88 -6.77 -11.17
N LYS A 117 -5.97 -6.19 -11.70
CA LYS A 117 -6.36 -6.33 -13.11
C LYS A 117 -5.26 -5.87 -14.07
N ILE A 118 -4.59 -4.75 -13.75
CA ILE A 118 -3.47 -4.25 -14.55
C ILE A 118 -2.29 -5.24 -14.46
N ALA A 119 -1.95 -5.70 -13.27
CA ALA A 119 -0.85 -6.65 -13.07
C ALA A 119 -1.06 -7.96 -13.85
N GLU A 120 -2.28 -8.49 -13.86
CA GLU A 120 -2.64 -9.66 -14.65
C GLU A 120 -2.48 -9.41 -16.16
N ARG A 121 -3.02 -8.27 -16.65
CA ARG A 121 -2.93 -7.90 -18.08
C ARG A 121 -1.49 -7.88 -18.60
N TYR A 122 -0.55 -7.42 -17.80
CA TYR A 122 0.86 -7.30 -18.16
C TYR A 122 1.75 -8.40 -17.62
N SER A 123 1.19 -9.40 -16.94
CA SER A 123 1.93 -10.49 -16.27
C SER A 123 3.04 -9.95 -15.35
N LYS A 124 2.75 -8.89 -14.62
CA LYS A 124 3.70 -8.22 -13.72
C LYS A 124 3.47 -8.62 -12.27
N LYS A 125 4.57 -8.64 -11.51
CA LYS A 125 4.50 -8.89 -10.06
C LYS A 125 4.17 -7.60 -9.32
N ILE A 126 3.14 -7.66 -8.47
CA ILE A 126 2.79 -6.58 -7.55
C ILE A 126 2.70 -7.09 -6.12
N HIS A 127 2.86 -6.16 -5.19
CA HIS A 127 2.67 -6.38 -3.76
C HIS A 127 1.73 -5.31 -3.21
N VAL A 128 0.58 -5.73 -2.70
CA VAL A 128 -0.39 -4.82 -2.09
C VAL A 128 0.01 -4.62 -0.63
N LEU A 129 0.43 -3.39 -0.31
CA LEU A 129 0.91 -3.03 1.02
C LEU A 129 -0.26 -2.91 2.01
N HIS A 130 0.00 -3.23 3.28
CA HIS A 130 -0.85 -2.91 4.44
C HIS A 130 -2.35 -3.11 4.18
N VAL A 131 -2.75 -4.28 3.70
CA VAL A 131 -4.17 -4.65 3.49
C VAL A 131 -4.94 -4.57 4.80
N THR A 132 -6.12 -3.93 4.77
CA THR A 132 -6.86 -3.61 5.99
C THR A 132 -8.28 -4.17 6.04
N THR A 133 -8.83 -4.60 4.91
CA THR A 133 -10.24 -4.99 4.84
C THR A 133 -10.44 -6.48 4.61
N LYS A 134 -11.54 -7.00 5.15
CA LYS A 134 -11.98 -8.38 4.90
C LYS A 134 -12.16 -8.64 3.41
N GLU A 135 -12.76 -7.69 2.71
CA GLU A 135 -13.09 -7.78 1.29
C GLU A 135 -11.83 -7.87 0.42
N GLU A 136 -10.77 -7.11 0.77
CA GLU A 136 -9.48 -7.21 0.08
C GLU A 136 -8.83 -8.58 0.31
N VAL A 137 -8.85 -9.11 1.55
CA VAL A 137 -8.32 -10.44 1.86
C VAL A 137 -9.04 -11.52 1.06
N GLU A 138 -10.39 -11.51 1.05
CA GLU A 138 -11.20 -12.47 0.30
C GLU A 138 -10.95 -12.39 -1.21
N PHE A 139 -10.69 -11.20 -1.72
CA PHE A 139 -10.34 -10.98 -3.12
C PHE A 139 -8.93 -11.47 -3.43
N LEU A 140 -7.94 -11.01 -2.68
CA LEU A 140 -6.51 -11.29 -2.92
C LEU A 140 -6.16 -12.78 -2.69
N SER A 141 -6.86 -13.48 -1.80
CA SER A 141 -6.67 -14.92 -1.56
C SER A 141 -6.86 -15.80 -2.81
N ARG A 142 -7.54 -15.29 -3.83
CA ARG A 142 -7.77 -16.00 -5.10
C ARG A 142 -6.60 -15.89 -6.07
N TYR A 143 -5.67 -14.98 -5.81
CA TYR A 143 -4.51 -14.71 -6.65
C TYR A 143 -3.27 -15.33 -6.03
N LYS A 144 -2.49 -16.04 -6.86
CA LYS A 144 -1.21 -16.64 -6.45
C LYS A 144 -0.17 -16.40 -7.54
N GLY A 145 1.06 -16.18 -7.13
CA GLY A 145 2.19 -16.03 -8.05
C GLY A 145 2.52 -14.58 -8.36
N ASN A 146 1.73 -13.88 -9.14
CA ASN A 146 2.03 -12.50 -9.53
C ASN A 146 1.52 -11.44 -8.55
N VAL A 147 0.61 -11.80 -7.66
CA VAL A 147 0.06 -10.89 -6.65
C VAL A 147 0.39 -11.43 -5.27
N SER A 148 1.02 -10.60 -4.46
CA SER A 148 1.27 -10.83 -3.04
C SER A 148 0.73 -9.66 -2.21
N PHE A 149 0.53 -9.86 -0.91
CA PHE A 149 0.08 -8.79 -0.03
C PHE A 149 0.60 -8.94 1.40
N GLU A 150 0.63 -7.83 2.10
CA GLU A 150 1.03 -7.77 3.50
C GLU A 150 -0.08 -7.22 4.39
N ILE A 151 0.01 -7.54 5.68
CA ILE A 151 -0.72 -6.87 6.76
C ILE A 151 0.29 -6.29 7.73
N THR A 152 -0.15 -5.31 8.55
CA THR A 152 0.73 -4.71 9.55
C THR A 152 0.32 -5.07 10.98
N PRO A 153 1.26 -5.06 11.94
CA PRO A 153 0.95 -5.33 13.34
C PRO A 153 -0.15 -4.43 13.91
N GLN A 154 -0.20 -3.17 13.50
CA GLN A 154 -1.20 -2.21 13.97
C GLN A 154 -2.62 -2.66 13.60
N HIS A 155 -2.84 -3.11 12.35
CA HIS A 155 -4.15 -3.60 11.92
C HIS A 155 -4.54 -4.95 12.54
N LEU A 156 -3.55 -5.70 13.02
CA LEU A 156 -3.77 -6.96 13.76
C LEU A 156 -4.09 -6.74 15.25
N THR A 157 -3.59 -5.66 15.86
CA THR A 157 -3.61 -5.50 17.33
C THR A 157 -4.65 -4.53 17.84
N ILE A 158 -5.03 -3.52 17.07
CA ILE A 158 -6.01 -2.51 17.46
C ILE A 158 -7.17 -2.44 16.46
N SER A 159 -8.35 -2.01 16.93
CA SER A 159 -9.56 -1.92 16.11
C SER A 159 -10.39 -0.68 16.41
N ALA A 160 -11.07 -0.16 15.37
CA ALA A 160 -12.05 0.90 15.49
C ALA A 160 -13.36 0.39 16.12
N PRO A 161 -14.16 1.23 16.79
CA PRO A 161 -13.88 2.64 17.10
C PRO A 161 -13.01 2.83 18.35
N HIS A 162 -12.69 1.76 19.07
CA HIS A 162 -12.04 1.81 20.39
C HIS A 162 -10.65 2.49 20.32
N CYS A 163 -9.83 2.14 19.33
CA CYS A 163 -8.50 2.71 19.18
C CYS A 163 -8.52 4.24 19.03
N TYR A 164 -9.48 4.80 18.29
CA TYR A 164 -9.61 6.25 18.12
C TYR A 164 -10.05 6.97 19.40
N LYS A 165 -10.88 6.31 20.22
CA LYS A 165 -11.26 6.86 21.55
C LYS A 165 -10.10 6.85 22.52
N LEU A 166 -9.28 5.81 22.51
CA LEU A 166 -8.19 5.63 23.47
C LEU A 166 -6.92 6.37 23.07
N LEU A 167 -6.52 6.29 21.80
CA LEU A 167 -5.24 6.77 21.29
C LEU A 167 -5.34 8.09 20.53
N GLY A 168 -6.55 8.53 20.17
CA GLY A 168 -6.74 9.76 19.40
C GLY A 168 -5.95 9.73 18.08
N SER A 169 -5.21 10.80 17.81
CA SER A 169 -4.40 10.95 16.60
C SER A 169 -3.25 9.95 16.49
N LEU A 170 -2.85 9.29 17.56
CA LEU A 170 -1.81 8.24 17.52
C LEU A 170 -2.31 6.97 16.81
N ALA A 171 -3.64 6.78 16.68
CA ALA A 171 -4.23 5.71 15.88
C ALA A 171 -4.43 6.08 14.41
N GLN A 172 -4.14 7.32 14.02
CA GLN A 172 -4.35 7.79 12.65
C GLN A 172 -3.22 7.33 11.72
N MET A 173 -3.57 6.46 10.77
CA MET A 173 -2.64 5.98 9.75
C MET A 173 -3.37 5.73 8.42
N ASN A 174 -2.63 5.52 7.34
CA ASN A 174 -3.14 5.26 5.99
C ASN A 174 -2.66 3.91 5.47
N PRO A 175 -3.57 2.98 5.14
CA PRO A 175 -5.04 3.03 5.35
C PRO A 175 -5.42 3.01 6.83
N PRO A 176 -6.66 3.43 7.19
CA PRO A 176 -7.07 3.53 8.60
C PRO A 176 -7.21 2.18 9.30
N ILE A 177 -7.15 2.22 10.63
CA ILE A 177 -7.55 1.09 11.47
C ILE A 177 -9.06 0.87 11.29
N ARG A 178 -9.43 -0.38 11.01
CA ARG A 178 -10.80 -0.80 10.71
C ARG A 178 -11.52 -1.40 11.94
N GLU A 179 -12.81 -1.67 11.77
CA GLU A 179 -13.62 -2.36 12.77
C GLU A 179 -13.14 -3.79 13.03
N LYS A 180 -13.57 -4.35 14.16
CA LYS A 180 -13.20 -5.69 14.64
C LYS A 180 -13.39 -6.80 13.60
N LYS A 181 -14.47 -6.75 12.79
CA LYS A 181 -14.75 -7.74 11.74
C LYS A 181 -13.61 -7.87 10.71
N HIS A 182 -12.94 -6.76 10.39
CA HIS A 182 -11.80 -6.75 9.48
C HIS A 182 -10.57 -7.32 10.18
N GLN A 183 -10.28 -6.89 11.40
CA GLN A 183 -9.19 -7.42 12.21
C GLN A 183 -9.28 -8.96 12.37
N ASP A 184 -10.47 -9.49 12.62
CA ASP A 184 -10.68 -10.94 12.76
C ASP A 184 -10.35 -11.68 11.46
N MET A 185 -10.73 -11.11 10.31
CA MET A 185 -10.36 -11.69 9.01
C MET A 185 -8.85 -11.60 8.74
N LEU A 186 -8.19 -10.51 9.13
CA LEU A 186 -6.74 -10.39 9.00
C LEU A 186 -6.03 -11.49 9.83
N TRP A 187 -6.44 -11.70 11.07
CA TRP A 187 -5.92 -12.79 11.91
C TRP A 187 -6.20 -14.17 11.33
N LYS A 188 -7.41 -14.37 10.78
CA LYS A 188 -7.74 -15.63 10.09
C LYS A 188 -6.80 -15.85 8.91
N ALA A 189 -6.56 -14.84 8.08
CA ALA A 189 -5.68 -14.93 6.92
C ALA A 189 -4.23 -15.24 7.29
N VAL A 190 -3.73 -14.71 8.42
CA VAL A 190 -2.40 -15.08 8.97
C VAL A 190 -2.36 -16.53 9.37
N LYS A 191 -3.35 -16.99 10.16
CA LYS A 191 -3.44 -18.39 10.62
C LYS A 191 -3.55 -19.40 9.48
N ASP A 192 -4.28 -19.04 8.44
CA ASP A 192 -4.50 -19.90 7.27
C ASP A 192 -3.32 -19.86 6.28
N GLY A 193 -2.26 -19.08 6.54
CA GLY A 193 -1.09 -18.96 5.67
C GLY A 193 -1.41 -18.28 4.32
N ILE A 194 -2.44 -17.43 4.29
CA ILE A 194 -2.89 -16.72 3.08
C ILE A 194 -2.06 -15.45 2.86
N VAL A 195 -1.60 -14.83 3.94
CA VAL A 195 -0.81 -13.59 3.93
C VAL A 195 0.64 -13.91 3.60
N ASP A 196 1.23 -13.15 2.67
CA ASP A 196 2.61 -13.38 2.24
C ASP A 196 3.63 -12.82 3.23
N THR A 197 3.36 -11.63 3.79
CA THR A 197 4.29 -10.94 4.71
C THR A 197 3.57 -10.14 5.80
N ILE A 198 4.29 -9.89 6.89
CA ILE A 198 3.91 -8.88 7.90
C ILE A 198 4.84 -7.70 7.71
N GLY A 199 4.27 -6.56 7.30
CA GLY A 199 4.99 -5.30 7.10
C GLY A 199 4.97 -4.42 8.35
N SER A 200 5.92 -3.49 8.48
CA SER A 200 5.95 -2.54 9.60
C SER A 200 6.24 -1.13 9.12
#